data_dba21f8599dbe9247c57e7f40bfd3d91
#
_entry.id   dba21f8599dbe9247c57e7f40bfd3d91
#
_cell.length_a   1.000
_cell.length_b   1.000
_cell.length_c   1.000
_cell.angle_alpha   90.00
_cell.angle_beta   90.00
_cell.angle_gamma   90.00
#
_symmetry.space_group_name_H-M   'P 1'
#
loop_
_entity.id
_entity.type
_entity.pdbx_description
1 polymer ?
#
loop_
_entity_poly.entity_id
_entity_poly.type
_entity_poly.pdbx_seq_one_letter_code
_entity_poly.pdbx_strand_id
1 'polypeptide(L)'
;KSTLINLVPRFYDVTSGSICVDGVDIRDVKQEDLRSRIGYVPQKGMLLSGDIESNLLYSKKDANAKDIESALSISQSTEFVSKKPEGIHCEISQGGTNVSGGQRQRLSIARAIVRKPEIYIFDDSFSALDFKTDAKLREALAKSCKETKSTVLLVAQRISSILHADQIIVLDEGKMVGKGTHAE
;
A
#
# COMPACT_ATOMS: atom_id res chain seq x y z
N LYS A 1 6.14 -8.97 12.29
CA LYS A 1 5.35 -7.81 11.80
C LYS A 1 4.52 -8.23 10.59
N SER A 2 5.14 -8.66 9.48
CA SER A 2 4.44 -9.09 8.25
C SER A 2 3.41 -10.19 8.52
N THR A 3 3.73 -11.17 9.37
CA THR A 3 2.79 -12.23 9.76
C THR A 3 1.49 -11.67 10.33
N LEU A 4 1.58 -10.66 11.20
CA LEU A 4 0.40 -10.05 11.81
C LEU A 4 -0.48 -9.34 10.78
N ILE A 5 0.10 -8.50 9.92
CA ILE A 5 -0.68 -7.75 8.92
C ILE A 5 -1.25 -8.64 7.82
N ASN A 6 -0.63 -9.81 7.54
CA ASN A 6 -1.12 -10.79 6.58
C ASN A 6 -2.37 -11.53 7.06
N LEU A 7 -2.68 -11.47 8.34
CA LEU A 7 -3.93 -11.99 8.88
C LEU A 7 -5.13 -11.10 8.51
N VAL A 8 -4.92 -9.79 8.32
CA VAL A 8 -6.02 -8.85 8.01
C VAL A 8 -6.69 -9.16 6.66
N PRO A 9 -5.95 -9.36 5.52
CA PRO A 9 -6.54 -9.79 4.27
C PRO A 9 -6.88 -11.29 4.25
N ARG A 10 -6.76 -11.96 5.40
CA ARG A 10 -7.02 -13.39 5.58
C ARG A 10 -6.21 -14.24 4.61
N PHE A 11 -4.88 -13.98 4.53
CA PHE A 11 -3.96 -14.91 3.86
C PHE A 11 -3.75 -16.16 4.71
N TYR A 12 -3.93 -16.04 6.01
CA TYR A 12 -3.93 -17.11 7.01
C TYR A 12 -5.03 -16.84 8.03
N ASP A 13 -5.64 -17.87 8.57
CA ASP A 13 -6.56 -17.75 9.70
C ASP A 13 -5.79 -17.72 11.03
N VAL A 14 -6.36 -17.05 12.03
CA VAL A 14 -5.79 -17.04 13.38
C VAL A 14 -5.99 -18.40 14.04
N THR A 15 -4.99 -18.86 14.81
CA THR A 15 -5.09 -20.09 15.58
C THR A 15 -6.01 -19.93 16.80
N SER A 16 -6.04 -18.72 17.37
CA SER A 16 -6.93 -18.36 18.49
C SER A 16 -7.24 -16.86 18.44
N GLY A 17 -8.31 -16.46 19.10
CA GLY A 17 -8.80 -15.08 19.04
C GLY A 17 -9.55 -14.78 17.74
N SER A 18 -9.71 -13.50 17.43
CA SER A 18 -10.44 -13.01 16.25
C SER A 18 -9.84 -11.72 15.71
N ILE A 19 -10.07 -11.46 14.43
CA ILE A 19 -9.79 -10.19 13.79
C ILE A 19 -11.12 -9.68 13.24
N CYS A 20 -11.48 -8.45 13.64
CA CYS A 20 -12.72 -7.83 13.19
C CYS A 20 -12.41 -6.59 12.35
N VAL A 21 -13.21 -6.40 11.30
CA VAL A 21 -13.26 -5.17 10.51
C VAL A 21 -14.67 -4.60 10.68
N ASP A 22 -14.77 -3.37 11.18
CA ASP A 22 -16.04 -2.72 11.52
C ASP A 22 -16.95 -3.57 12.44
N GLY A 23 -16.34 -4.28 13.40
CA GLY A 23 -17.04 -5.11 14.36
C GLY A 23 -17.42 -6.51 13.85
N VAL A 24 -17.16 -6.83 12.57
CA VAL A 24 -17.46 -8.14 11.97
C VAL A 24 -16.19 -8.98 11.90
N ASP A 25 -16.25 -10.22 12.41
CA ASP A 25 -15.12 -11.16 12.27
C ASP A 25 -14.85 -11.45 10.79
N ILE A 26 -13.59 -11.33 10.38
CA ILE A 26 -13.21 -11.55 8.97
C ILE A 26 -13.49 -12.97 8.47
N ARG A 27 -13.72 -13.92 9.38
CA ARG A 27 -14.10 -15.31 9.05
C ARG A 27 -15.58 -15.43 8.64
N ASP A 28 -16.41 -14.46 9.06
CA ASP A 28 -17.86 -14.46 8.79
C ASP A 28 -18.22 -13.75 7.48
N VAL A 29 -17.21 -13.23 6.76
CA VAL A 29 -17.39 -12.58 5.46
C VAL A 29 -16.68 -13.36 4.34
N LYS A 30 -17.15 -13.19 3.11
CA LYS A 30 -16.47 -13.75 1.95
C LYS A 30 -15.10 -13.08 1.78
N GLN A 31 -14.06 -13.87 1.50
CA GLN A 31 -12.71 -13.32 1.30
C GLN A 31 -12.64 -12.30 0.16
N GLU A 32 -13.46 -12.47 -0.88
CA GLU A 32 -13.54 -11.54 -2.00
C GLU A 32 -14.03 -10.17 -1.52
N ASP A 33 -15.11 -10.13 -0.72
CA ASP A 33 -15.68 -8.90 -0.19
C ASP A 33 -14.69 -8.19 0.75
N LEU A 34 -14.04 -8.94 1.65
CA LEU A 34 -12.99 -8.42 2.52
C LEU A 34 -11.84 -7.80 1.71
N ARG A 35 -11.28 -8.58 0.78
CA ARG A 35 -10.13 -8.15 -0.03
C ARG A 35 -10.49 -7.04 -1.01
N SER A 36 -11.76 -6.92 -1.39
CA SER A 36 -12.22 -5.81 -2.21
C SER A 36 -12.04 -4.46 -1.54
N ARG A 37 -12.06 -4.39 -0.24
CA ARG A 37 -11.90 -3.17 0.58
C ARG A 37 -10.46 -2.88 0.97
N ILE A 38 -9.51 -3.77 0.65
CA ILE A 38 -8.11 -3.70 1.06
C ILE A 38 -7.20 -3.39 -0.13
N GLY A 39 -6.37 -2.37 -0.01
CA GLY A 39 -5.22 -2.12 -0.88
C GLY A 39 -3.95 -2.62 -0.21
N TYR A 40 -3.43 -3.75 -0.66
CA TYR A 40 -2.24 -4.38 -0.09
C TYR A 40 -0.99 -4.10 -0.94
N VAL A 41 0.07 -3.61 -0.31
CA VAL A 41 1.37 -3.38 -0.95
C VAL A 41 2.44 -4.20 -0.22
N PRO A 42 3.00 -5.22 -0.88
CA PRO A 42 4.02 -6.07 -0.28
C PRO A 42 5.36 -5.33 -0.15
N GLN A 43 6.25 -5.87 0.67
CA GLN A 43 7.61 -5.36 0.87
C GLN A 43 8.39 -5.24 -0.45
N LYS A 44 8.28 -6.23 -1.33
CA LYS A 44 8.84 -6.18 -2.67
C LYS A 44 7.72 -5.94 -3.68
N GLY A 45 7.68 -4.76 -4.26
CA GLY A 45 6.75 -4.44 -5.33
C GLY A 45 6.92 -5.39 -6.51
N MET A 46 5.82 -5.95 -6.99
CA MET A 46 5.76 -6.80 -8.17
C MET A 46 4.85 -6.14 -9.20
N LEU A 47 5.31 -6.08 -10.45
CA LEU A 47 4.51 -5.62 -11.58
C LEU A 47 4.25 -6.79 -12.53
N LEU A 48 3.11 -6.73 -13.20
CA LEU A 48 2.74 -7.69 -14.22
C LEU A 48 3.30 -7.24 -15.57
N SER A 49 3.51 -8.18 -16.48
CA SER A 49 3.82 -7.85 -17.88
C SER A 49 2.65 -7.10 -18.52
N GLY A 50 2.96 -6.14 -19.38
CA GLY A 50 2.01 -5.25 -20.02
C GLY A 50 2.55 -3.84 -20.06
N ASP A 51 1.78 -2.85 -19.70
CA ASP A 51 2.21 -1.46 -19.57
C ASP A 51 1.87 -0.89 -18.17
N ILE A 52 2.20 0.38 -17.93
CA ILE A 52 1.92 1.04 -16.65
C ILE A 52 0.41 1.13 -16.43
N GLU A 53 -0.37 1.48 -17.44
CA GLU A 53 -1.82 1.62 -17.37
C GLU A 53 -2.48 0.29 -17.02
N SER A 54 -2.17 -0.79 -17.72
CA SER A 54 -2.72 -2.13 -17.45
C SER A 54 -2.39 -2.64 -16.04
N ASN A 55 -1.21 -2.30 -15.52
CA ASN A 55 -0.85 -2.60 -14.13
C ASN A 55 -1.74 -1.89 -13.11
N LEU A 56 -2.15 -0.65 -13.37
CA LEU A 56 -3.08 0.09 -12.51
C LEU A 56 -4.51 -0.45 -12.67
N LEU A 57 -4.96 -0.66 -13.90
CA LEU A 57 -6.28 -1.20 -14.23
C LEU A 57 -6.48 -2.64 -13.72
N TYR A 58 -5.41 -3.39 -13.48
CA TYR A 58 -5.50 -4.70 -12.83
C TYR A 58 -6.18 -4.63 -11.46
N SER A 59 -5.95 -3.55 -10.72
CA SER A 59 -6.57 -3.32 -9.40
C SER A 59 -7.99 -2.75 -9.50
N LYS A 60 -8.27 -1.93 -10.50
CA LYS A 60 -9.56 -1.29 -10.75
C LYS A 60 -9.79 -1.16 -12.26
N LYS A 61 -10.54 -2.10 -12.82
CA LYS A 61 -10.75 -2.20 -14.28
C LYS A 61 -11.48 -0.98 -14.89
N ASP A 62 -12.31 -0.32 -14.11
CA ASP A 62 -13.11 0.85 -14.47
C ASP A 62 -12.48 2.18 -14.01
N ALA A 63 -11.19 2.18 -13.66
CA ALA A 63 -10.51 3.42 -13.31
C ALA A 63 -10.45 4.35 -14.52
N ASN A 64 -10.87 5.59 -14.30
CA ASN A 64 -10.79 6.64 -15.33
C ASN A 64 -9.41 7.34 -15.30
N ALA A 65 -9.16 8.19 -16.31
CA ALA A 65 -7.89 8.90 -16.42
C ALA A 65 -7.53 9.74 -15.15
N LYS A 66 -8.53 10.35 -14.51
CA LYS A 66 -8.31 11.12 -13.27
C LYS A 66 -7.90 10.22 -12.09
N ASP A 67 -8.47 9.02 -11.99
CA ASP A 67 -8.08 8.04 -10.97
C ASP A 67 -6.62 7.62 -11.16
N ILE A 68 -6.21 7.34 -12.39
CA ILE A 68 -4.84 6.98 -12.76
C ILE A 68 -3.88 8.12 -12.46
N GLU A 69 -4.18 9.33 -12.93
CA GLU A 69 -3.36 10.52 -12.69
C GLU A 69 -3.19 10.80 -11.18
N SER A 70 -4.28 10.73 -10.42
CA SER A 70 -4.24 10.90 -8.96
C SER A 70 -3.36 9.85 -8.28
N ALA A 71 -3.50 8.58 -8.66
CA ALA A 71 -2.70 7.49 -8.10
C ALA A 71 -1.20 7.65 -8.42
N LEU A 72 -0.86 8.05 -9.65
CA LEU A 72 0.51 8.34 -10.06
C LEU A 72 1.09 9.56 -9.31
N SER A 73 0.28 10.59 -9.10
CA SER A 73 0.68 11.78 -8.34
C SER A 73 0.96 11.45 -6.87
N ILE A 74 0.03 10.78 -6.19
CA ILE A 74 0.20 10.40 -4.77
C ILE A 74 1.41 9.48 -4.59
N SER A 75 1.59 8.50 -5.49
CA SER A 75 2.74 7.58 -5.45
C SER A 75 4.07 8.21 -5.88
N GLN A 76 4.10 9.50 -6.20
CA GLN A 76 5.28 10.22 -6.72
C GLN A 76 5.81 9.59 -8.03
N SER A 77 4.92 9.05 -8.87
CA SER A 77 5.28 8.37 -10.12
C SER A 77 5.19 9.25 -11.35
N THR A 78 4.44 10.35 -11.31
CA THR A 78 4.16 11.23 -12.46
C THR A 78 5.43 11.69 -13.19
N GLU A 79 6.45 12.13 -12.44
CA GLU A 79 7.67 12.67 -13.03
C GLU A 79 8.42 11.63 -13.87
N PHE A 80 8.61 10.41 -13.38
CA PHE A 80 9.34 9.41 -14.14
C PHE A 80 8.50 8.79 -15.27
N VAL A 81 7.17 8.72 -15.09
CA VAL A 81 6.25 8.24 -16.12
C VAL A 81 6.21 9.23 -17.29
N SER A 82 6.11 10.53 -17.02
CA SER A 82 6.10 11.55 -18.07
C SER A 82 7.41 11.67 -18.86
N LYS A 83 8.54 11.21 -18.28
CA LYS A 83 9.84 11.15 -18.97
C LYS A 83 9.97 9.94 -19.92
N LYS A 84 9.04 9.01 -19.88
CA LYS A 84 9.03 7.86 -20.79
C LYS A 84 8.38 8.26 -22.12
N PRO A 85 8.91 7.82 -23.26
CA PRO A 85 8.36 8.22 -24.58
C PRO A 85 6.88 7.90 -24.75
N GLU A 86 6.43 6.76 -24.21
CA GLU A 86 5.04 6.27 -24.33
C GLU A 86 4.21 6.61 -23.07
N GLY A 87 4.79 7.33 -22.09
CA GLY A 87 4.10 7.71 -20.85
C GLY A 87 3.55 6.51 -20.10
N ILE A 88 2.25 6.49 -19.83
CA ILE A 88 1.55 5.40 -19.14
C ILE A 88 1.47 4.09 -19.95
N HIS A 89 1.65 4.16 -21.28
CA HIS A 89 1.67 2.97 -22.15
C HIS A 89 3.07 2.37 -22.29
N CYS A 90 4.06 2.88 -21.54
CA CYS A 90 5.40 2.31 -21.53
C CYS A 90 5.36 0.88 -21.03
N GLU A 91 6.00 -0.02 -21.78
CA GLU A 91 6.06 -1.44 -21.49
C GLU A 91 6.71 -1.73 -20.15
N ILE A 92 6.09 -2.66 -19.41
CA ILE A 92 6.57 -3.25 -18.17
C ILE A 92 6.82 -4.73 -18.40
N SER A 93 8.06 -5.14 -18.25
CA SER A 93 8.43 -6.56 -18.29
C SER A 93 7.90 -7.30 -17.06
N GLN A 94 7.74 -8.61 -17.16
CA GLN A 94 7.31 -9.45 -16.04
C GLN A 94 8.18 -9.21 -14.79
N GLY A 95 7.53 -8.95 -13.67
CA GLY A 95 8.18 -8.59 -12.41
C GLY A 95 8.74 -7.17 -12.38
N GLY A 96 8.56 -6.37 -13.45
CA GLY A 96 9.08 -4.99 -13.53
C GLY A 96 10.60 -4.92 -13.58
N THR A 97 11.25 -5.85 -14.30
CA THR A 97 12.73 -5.93 -14.40
C THR A 97 13.34 -4.77 -15.19
N ASN A 98 12.55 -4.11 -16.04
CA ASN A 98 12.96 -2.97 -16.87
C ASN A 98 12.72 -1.60 -16.20
N VAL A 99 12.34 -1.58 -14.93
CA VAL A 99 12.24 -0.36 -14.11
C VAL A 99 13.08 -0.49 -12.84
N SER A 100 13.52 0.65 -12.28
CA SER A 100 14.28 0.63 -11.03
C SER A 100 13.46 0.09 -9.86
N GLY A 101 14.12 -0.39 -8.80
CA GLY A 101 13.44 -0.88 -7.60
C GLY A 101 12.49 0.16 -6.99
N GLY A 102 12.92 1.42 -6.90
CA GLY A 102 12.07 2.50 -6.41
C GLY A 102 10.90 2.84 -7.34
N GLN A 103 11.09 2.80 -8.66
CA GLN A 103 10.01 2.97 -9.63
C GLN A 103 8.99 1.84 -9.55
N ARG A 104 9.46 0.59 -9.48
CA ARG A 104 8.61 -0.59 -9.32
C ARG A 104 7.79 -0.51 -8.04
N GLN A 105 8.40 -0.11 -6.94
CA GLN A 105 7.71 0.06 -5.66
C GLN A 105 6.65 1.14 -5.73
N ARG A 106 6.95 2.31 -6.32
CA ARG A 106 5.99 3.41 -6.50
C ARG A 106 4.81 3.01 -7.39
N LEU A 107 5.04 2.28 -8.48
CA LEU A 107 3.95 1.77 -9.32
C LEU A 107 3.10 0.71 -8.59
N SER A 108 3.71 -0.13 -7.76
CA SER A 108 2.98 -1.07 -6.91
C SER A 108 2.09 -0.34 -5.88
N ILE A 109 2.59 0.77 -5.33
CA ILE A 109 1.81 1.65 -4.44
C ILE A 109 0.69 2.35 -5.24
N ALA A 110 0.97 2.90 -6.43
CA ALA A 110 -0.04 3.50 -7.30
C ALA A 110 -1.19 2.54 -7.61
N ARG A 111 -0.87 1.26 -7.88
CA ARG A 111 -1.86 0.20 -8.11
C ARG A 111 -2.79 -0.03 -6.91
N ALA A 112 -2.30 0.10 -5.70
CA ALA A 112 -3.15 0.03 -4.52
C ALA A 112 -4.00 1.30 -4.34
N ILE A 113 -3.44 2.48 -4.65
CA ILE A 113 -4.09 3.79 -4.48
C ILE A 113 -5.24 3.98 -5.50
N VAL A 114 -5.06 3.55 -6.76
CA VAL A 114 -6.07 3.77 -7.82
C VAL A 114 -7.42 3.16 -7.46
N ARG A 115 -7.42 2.11 -6.63
CA ARG A 115 -8.62 1.45 -6.15
C ARG A 115 -9.40 2.26 -5.12
N LYS A 116 -8.75 3.23 -4.43
CA LYS A 116 -9.31 4.00 -3.31
C LYS A 116 -9.91 3.09 -2.22
N PRO A 117 -9.14 2.14 -1.67
CA PRO A 117 -9.64 1.18 -0.70
C PRO A 117 -9.96 1.84 0.63
N GLU A 118 -10.80 1.19 1.44
CA GLU A 118 -11.12 1.60 2.81
C GLU A 118 -9.95 1.33 3.77
N ILE A 119 -9.15 0.29 3.47
CA ILE A 119 -7.99 -0.11 4.27
C ILE A 119 -6.76 -0.23 3.38
N TYR A 120 -5.70 0.50 3.73
CA TYR A 120 -4.38 0.32 3.13
C TYR A 120 -3.50 -0.51 4.04
N ILE A 121 -2.77 -1.46 3.46
CA ILE A 121 -1.74 -2.25 4.15
C ILE A 121 -0.42 -2.08 3.40
N PHE A 122 0.58 -1.51 4.07
CA PHE A 122 1.92 -1.34 3.56
C PHE A 122 2.90 -2.18 4.38
N ASP A 123 3.38 -3.28 3.78
CA ASP A 123 4.37 -4.15 4.43
C ASP A 123 5.78 -3.67 4.09
N ASP A 124 6.33 -2.77 4.91
CA ASP A 124 7.68 -2.19 4.74
C ASP A 124 7.94 -1.62 3.34
N SER A 125 6.86 -1.16 2.69
CA SER A 125 6.84 -0.83 1.25
C SER A 125 7.60 0.46 0.92
N PHE A 126 7.97 1.26 1.92
CA PHE A 126 8.66 2.54 1.73
C PHE A 126 10.20 2.41 1.86
N SER A 127 10.69 1.27 2.34
CA SER A 127 12.13 1.06 2.58
C SER A 127 13.00 1.13 1.31
N ALA A 128 12.42 0.82 0.15
CA ALA A 128 13.08 0.89 -1.15
C ALA A 128 13.14 2.31 -1.76
N LEU A 129 12.52 3.30 -1.10
CA LEU A 129 12.48 4.68 -1.56
C LEU A 129 13.58 5.52 -0.89
N ASP A 130 14.06 6.53 -1.62
CA ASP A 130 14.89 7.58 -1.03
C ASP A 130 14.08 8.44 -0.06
N PHE A 131 14.74 9.08 0.89
CA PHE A 131 14.09 9.82 1.98
C PHE A 131 13.16 10.94 1.49
N LYS A 132 13.52 11.64 0.41
CA LYS A 132 12.72 12.75 -0.13
C LYS A 132 11.44 12.25 -0.79
N THR A 133 11.54 11.20 -1.58
CA THR A 133 10.40 10.55 -2.23
C THR A 133 9.47 9.92 -1.19
N ASP A 134 10.02 9.21 -0.20
CA ASP A 134 9.27 8.62 0.91
C ASP A 134 8.46 9.68 1.68
N ALA A 135 9.07 10.79 2.06
CA ALA A 135 8.41 11.86 2.80
C ALA A 135 7.23 12.47 2.00
N LYS A 136 7.47 12.82 0.73
CA LYS A 136 6.43 13.40 -0.14
C LYS A 136 5.27 12.42 -0.39
N LEU A 137 5.58 11.15 -0.61
CA LEU A 137 4.57 10.13 -0.84
C LEU A 137 3.69 9.95 0.40
N ARG A 138 4.29 9.86 1.58
CA ARG A 138 3.54 9.73 2.85
C ARG A 138 2.67 10.93 3.14
N GLU A 139 3.16 12.15 2.88
CA GLU A 139 2.37 13.37 3.03
C GLU A 139 1.15 13.36 2.09
N ALA A 140 1.35 13.06 0.80
CA ALA A 140 0.29 12.98 -0.19
C ALA A 140 -0.72 11.87 0.14
N LEU A 141 -0.23 10.70 0.58
CA LEU A 141 -1.07 9.58 1.00
C LEU A 141 -1.90 9.94 2.24
N ALA A 142 -1.28 10.54 3.26
CA ALA A 142 -1.99 10.94 4.48
C ALA A 142 -3.10 11.95 4.20
N LYS A 143 -2.86 12.91 3.29
CA LYS A 143 -3.90 13.85 2.84
C LYS A 143 -5.05 13.11 2.17
N SER A 144 -4.76 12.23 1.22
CA SER A 144 -5.77 11.43 0.51
C SER A 144 -6.57 10.54 1.47
N CYS A 145 -5.90 9.87 2.43
CA CYS A 145 -6.56 9.01 3.41
C CYS A 145 -7.48 9.78 4.38
N LYS A 146 -7.11 11.02 4.74
CA LYS A 146 -8.00 11.89 5.53
C LYS A 146 -9.28 12.25 4.77
N GLU A 147 -9.16 12.55 3.48
CA GLU A 147 -10.31 12.87 2.63
C GLU A 147 -11.25 11.67 2.44
N THR A 148 -10.67 10.47 2.28
CA THR A 148 -11.44 9.22 2.08
C THR A 148 -11.81 8.52 3.39
N LYS A 149 -11.29 8.98 4.53
CA LYS A 149 -11.42 8.32 5.85
C LYS A 149 -10.91 6.88 5.86
N SER A 150 -9.88 6.60 5.07
CA SER A 150 -9.30 5.27 4.97
C SER A 150 -8.39 4.96 6.16
N THR A 151 -8.39 3.72 6.62
CA THR A 151 -7.47 3.21 7.64
C THR A 151 -6.14 2.80 6.99
N VAL A 152 -5.01 3.15 7.61
CA VAL A 152 -3.68 2.78 7.12
C VAL A 152 -2.96 1.91 8.13
N LEU A 153 -2.61 0.70 7.74
CA LEU A 153 -1.74 -0.21 8.49
C LEU A 153 -0.35 -0.19 7.85
N LEU A 154 0.62 0.30 8.59
CA LEU A 154 1.99 0.47 8.12
C LEU A 154 2.97 -0.37 8.93
N VAL A 155 3.66 -1.31 8.30
CA VAL A 155 4.87 -1.92 8.87
C VAL A 155 6.06 -1.06 8.46
N ALA A 156 6.81 -0.59 9.44
CA ALA A 156 7.99 0.21 9.21
C ALA A 156 9.19 -0.31 10.00
N GLN A 157 10.38 -0.05 9.45
CA GLN A 157 11.67 -0.23 10.10
C GLN A 157 12.28 1.10 10.51
N ARG A 158 11.87 2.21 9.84
CA ARG A 158 12.36 3.55 10.13
C ARG A 158 11.39 4.25 11.07
N ILE A 159 11.89 4.78 12.19
CA ILE A 159 11.10 5.53 13.17
C ILE A 159 10.43 6.74 12.52
N SER A 160 11.13 7.45 11.62
CA SER A 160 10.58 8.60 10.88
C SER A 160 9.31 8.28 10.10
N SER A 161 9.06 7.01 9.77
CA SER A 161 7.86 6.61 9.04
C SER A 161 6.60 6.53 9.90
N ILE A 162 6.74 6.45 11.21
CA ILE A 162 5.65 6.22 12.16
C ILE A 162 5.41 7.37 13.15
N LEU A 163 6.21 8.45 13.08
CA LEU A 163 6.13 9.56 14.03
C LEU A 163 4.73 10.18 14.15
N HIS A 164 3.97 10.19 13.06
CA HIS A 164 2.64 10.80 12.97
C HIS A 164 1.50 9.76 12.94
N ALA A 165 1.78 8.51 13.31
CA ALA A 165 0.75 7.49 13.41
C ALA A 165 -0.14 7.75 14.63
N ASP A 166 -1.46 7.56 14.46
CA ASP A 166 -2.42 7.69 15.55
C ASP A 166 -2.19 6.62 16.62
N GLN A 167 -1.62 5.49 16.23
CA GLN A 167 -1.25 4.40 17.13
C GLN A 167 -0.03 3.65 16.62
N ILE A 168 0.94 3.43 17.50
CA ILE A 168 2.14 2.63 17.26
C ILE A 168 2.06 1.36 18.10
N ILE A 169 2.30 0.22 17.49
CA ILE A 169 2.40 -1.07 18.15
C ILE A 169 3.82 -1.58 17.99
N VAL A 170 4.50 -1.81 19.11
CA VAL A 170 5.85 -2.37 19.13
C VAL A 170 5.76 -3.86 19.39
N LEU A 171 6.35 -4.65 18.49
CA LEU A 171 6.38 -6.11 18.58
C LEU A 171 7.82 -6.59 18.78
N ASP A 172 8.04 -7.41 19.78
CA ASP A 172 9.29 -8.13 20.04
C ASP A 172 9.00 -9.61 20.30
N GLU A 173 9.73 -10.49 19.65
CA GLU A 173 9.56 -11.96 19.72
C GLU A 173 8.09 -12.44 19.64
N GLY A 174 7.30 -11.80 18.75
CA GLY A 174 5.88 -12.13 18.56
C GLY A 174 4.92 -11.58 19.63
N LYS A 175 5.41 -10.86 20.63
CA LYS A 175 4.62 -10.25 21.71
C LYS A 175 4.51 -8.75 21.50
N MET A 176 3.40 -8.17 21.90
CA MET A 176 3.23 -6.71 21.97
C MET A 176 3.92 -6.21 23.26
N VAL A 177 5.00 -5.44 23.08
CA VAL A 177 5.78 -4.88 24.19
C VAL A 177 5.54 -3.39 24.41
N GLY A 178 4.83 -2.72 23.49
CA GLY A 178 4.44 -1.32 23.61
C GLY A 178 3.27 -0.97 22.69
N LYS A 179 2.45 -0.02 23.13
CA LYS A 179 1.32 0.53 22.40
C LYS A 179 1.09 1.96 22.84
N GLY A 180 1.01 2.90 21.90
CA GLY A 180 0.77 4.33 22.18
C GLY A 180 0.99 5.19 20.94
N THR A 181 1.16 6.47 21.15
CA THR A 181 1.64 7.44 20.16
C THR A 181 3.17 7.56 20.25
N HIS A 182 3.78 8.35 19.38
CA HIS A 182 5.23 8.61 19.48
C HIS A 182 5.62 9.41 20.73
N ALA A 183 4.70 10.21 21.27
CA ALA A 183 4.95 11.05 22.46
C ALA A 183 4.80 10.26 23.77
N GLU A 184 4.10 9.13 23.78
CA GLU A 184 3.96 8.19 24.89
C GLU A 184 5.08 7.15 24.88
#